data_1626661071e47efd2b2b4e40d25a0910
#
_entry.id   1626661071e47efd2b2b4e40d25a0910
#
_cell.length_a   1.000
_cell.length_b   1.000
_cell.length_c   1.000
_cell.angle_alpha   90.00
_cell.angle_beta   90.00
_cell.angle_gamma   90.00
#
_symmetry.space_group_name_H-M   'P 1'
#
loop_
_entity.id
_entity.type
_entity.pdbx_description
1 polymer ?
#
loop_
_entity_poly.entity_id
_entity_poly.type
_entity_poly.pdbx_seq_one_letter_code
_entity_poly.pdbx_strand_id
1 'polypeptide(L)'
;MEKHENKIEYNKFSNINIYLTGYGPFETIKENPSEVVSKYIFDNKDKFNTDHSKILYNQIFQVKTENVDENIHKIFNFVNERNTDKNTLHIIVSFGLAQNRKVNTIETLAQNYIYDLVKDKKIDETKPDKFYSKNPIKYIVKGIRYLNEVECKFSNDAGTYLCNYMLYTTMNKYLNDENVCSFFIHVPTLENYDLNKHENFFKNFISILEDLYIIGNEEKRNKILGYEIINEEDEHVDEWKKKKKENKNEKEKEKDEKKVVDKNNC
;
A
#
# COMPACT_ATOMS: atom_id res chain seq x y z
N MET A 1 16.02 -12.40 23.02
CA MET A 1 16.70 -11.57 22.01
C MET A 1 15.63 -10.73 21.35
N GLU A 2 15.52 -9.47 21.70
CA GLU A 2 14.67 -8.51 21.00
C GLU A 2 15.20 -8.39 19.57
N LYS A 3 14.35 -8.76 18.61
CA LYS A 3 14.64 -8.53 17.19
C LYS A 3 14.56 -7.01 16.99
N HIS A 4 15.71 -6.36 16.78
CA HIS A 4 15.72 -5.01 16.23
C HIS A 4 15.08 -5.08 14.83
N GLU A 5 13.78 -4.86 14.77
CA GLU A 5 13.09 -4.64 13.52
C GLU A 5 13.60 -3.30 12.99
N ASN A 6 14.34 -3.32 11.88
CA ASN A 6 14.74 -2.11 11.17
C ASN A 6 13.47 -1.46 10.61
N LYS A 7 12.89 -0.52 11.34
CA LYS A 7 11.73 0.26 10.92
C LYS A 7 12.18 1.51 10.17
N ILE A 8 11.39 1.92 9.19
CA ILE A 8 11.57 3.25 8.59
C ILE A 8 11.22 4.30 9.64
N GLU A 9 12.13 5.26 9.86
CA GLU A 9 11.93 6.34 10.81
C GLU A 9 10.85 7.31 10.34
N TYR A 10 9.99 7.70 11.28
CA TYR A 10 8.95 8.71 11.02
C TYR A 10 9.54 10.12 11.00
N ASN A 11 8.91 11.04 10.27
CA ASN A 11 9.26 12.45 10.19
C ASN A 11 10.75 12.71 9.97
N LYS A 12 11.35 11.91 9.08
CA LYS A 12 12.80 11.96 8.80
C LYS A 12 13.11 12.56 7.43
N PHE A 13 12.18 12.46 6.49
CA PHE A 13 12.46 12.73 5.09
C PHE A 13 11.87 14.06 4.64
N SER A 14 12.52 14.68 3.65
CA SER A 14 12.00 15.89 2.98
C SER A 14 11.21 15.52 1.72
N ASN A 15 11.52 14.39 1.10
CA ASN A 15 10.93 13.94 -0.15
C ASN A 15 10.63 12.44 -0.15
N ILE A 16 9.68 12.05 -0.99
CA ILE A 16 9.33 10.65 -1.28
C ILE A 16 9.41 10.43 -2.79
N ASN A 17 10.22 9.47 -3.23
CA ASN A 17 10.27 9.00 -4.60
C ASN A 17 9.58 7.65 -4.73
N ILE A 18 8.62 7.54 -5.65
CA ILE A 18 7.77 6.36 -5.82
C ILE A 18 8.09 5.69 -7.15
N TYR A 19 8.24 4.37 -7.10
CA TYR A 19 8.54 3.50 -8.24
C TYR A 19 7.46 2.43 -8.32
N LEU A 20 6.74 2.39 -9.44
CA LEU A 20 5.61 1.50 -9.62
C LEU A 20 6.00 0.25 -10.39
N THR A 21 5.35 -0.87 -10.10
CA THR A 21 5.37 -2.06 -10.92
C THR A 21 4.00 -2.68 -11.04
N GLY A 22 3.76 -3.38 -12.15
CA GLY A 22 2.56 -4.17 -12.40
C GLY A 22 2.89 -5.40 -13.22
N TYR A 23 1.92 -6.29 -13.39
CA TYR A 23 2.06 -7.51 -14.19
C TYR A 23 1.20 -7.44 -15.41
N GLY A 24 1.76 -7.83 -16.56
CA GLY A 24 1.08 -7.94 -17.83
C GLY A 24 0.08 -9.11 -17.91
N PRO A 25 -0.49 -9.34 -19.09
CA PRO A 25 -1.41 -10.45 -19.34
C PRO A 25 -0.82 -11.82 -18.99
N PHE A 26 -1.64 -12.73 -18.50
CA PHE A 26 -1.23 -14.11 -18.25
C PHE A 26 -2.44 -15.08 -18.33
N GLU A 27 -2.20 -16.30 -18.79
CA GLU A 27 -3.23 -17.32 -18.96
C GLU A 27 -4.46 -16.81 -19.72
N THR A 28 -5.63 -16.84 -19.10
CA THR A 28 -6.89 -16.35 -19.67
C THR A 28 -7.12 -14.85 -19.48
N ILE A 29 -6.28 -14.18 -18.67
CA ILE A 29 -6.40 -12.77 -18.36
C ILE A 29 -5.67 -11.96 -19.43
N LYS A 30 -6.45 -11.42 -20.38
CA LYS A 30 -5.93 -10.60 -21.48
C LYS A 30 -5.56 -9.19 -21.05
N GLU A 31 -6.26 -8.65 -20.08
CA GLU A 31 -6.01 -7.35 -19.49
C GLU A 31 -5.84 -7.52 -17.98
N ASN A 32 -4.61 -7.37 -17.50
CA ASN A 32 -4.31 -7.55 -16.10
C ASN A 32 -4.57 -6.24 -15.33
N PRO A 33 -5.50 -6.23 -14.36
CA PRO A 33 -5.79 -5.05 -13.55
C PRO A 33 -4.56 -4.38 -12.94
N SER A 34 -3.55 -5.14 -12.54
CA SER A 34 -2.33 -4.58 -11.97
C SER A 34 -1.50 -3.76 -12.98
N GLU A 35 -1.47 -4.19 -14.25
CA GLU A 35 -0.90 -3.40 -15.35
C GLU A 35 -1.70 -2.12 -15.59
N VAL A 36 -3.03 -2.26 -15.70
CA VAL A 36 -3.92 -1.13 -15.99
C VAL A 36 -3.82 -0.06 -14.92
N VAL A 37 -3.89 -0.46 -13.63
CA VAL A 37 -3.79 0.46 -12.48
C VAL A 37 -2.42 1.13 -12.43
N SER A 38 -1.35 0.36 -12.56
CA SER A 38 0.03 0.88 -12.51
C SER A 38 0.30 1.88 -13.64
N LYS A 39 -0.09 1.55 -14.88
CA LYS A 39 0.02 2.46 -16.03
C LYS A 39 -0.85 3.71 -15.85
N TYR A 40 -2.11 3.54 -15.45
CA TYR A 40 -3.01 4.68 -15.21
C TYR A 40 -2.42 5.68 -14.23
N ILE A 41 -1.89 5.20 -13.10
CA ILE A 41 -1.26 6.07 -12.10
C ILE A 41 -0.03 6.77 -12.67
N PHE A 42 0.81 6.07 -13.41
CA PHE A 42 2.03 6.64 -13.99
C PHE A 42 1.72 7.66 -15.09
N ASP A 43 0.81 7.34 -15.99
CA ASP A 43 0.43 8.22 -17.12
C ASP A 43 -0.29 9.49 -16.65
N ASN A 44 -0.95 9.42 -15.47
CA ASN A 44 -1.60 10.54 -14.82
C ASN A 44 -0.85 11.03 -13.57
N LYS A 45 0.46 10.84 -13.50
CA LYS A 45 1.27 11.12 -12.29
C LYS A 45 1.11 12.54 -11.73
N ASP A 46 0.80 13.52 -12.57
CA ASP A 46 0.57 14.90 -12.14
C ASP A 46 -0.62 15.06 -11.19
N LYS A 47 -1.58 14.11 -11.22
CA LYS A 47 -2.69 14.05 -10.27
C LYS A 47 -2.29 13.52 -8.88
N PHE A 48 -1.13 12.86 -8.79
CA PHE A 48 -0.63 12.16 -7.62
C PHE A 48 0.62 12.80 -7.04
N ASN A 49 1.42 13.44 -7.88
CA ASN A 49 2.60 14.17 -7.43
C ASN A 49 2.19 15.34 -6.54
N THR A 50 2.94 15.54 -5.47
CA THR A 50 2.81 16.65 -4.53
C THR A 50 4.12 17.45 -4.46
N ASP A 51 4.20 18.39 -3.55
CA ASP A 51 5.47 19.10 -3.27
C ASP A 51 6.54 18.13 -2.73
N HIS A 52 6.12 17.10 -1.99
CA HIS A 52 7.02 16.15 -1.33
C HIS A 52 7.15 14.80 -2.06
N SER A 53 6.12 14.37 -2.79
CA SER A 53 6.08 13.02 -3.41
C SER A 53 6.13 13.09 -4.92
N LYS A 54 6.98 12.27 -5.53
CA LYS A 54 7.11 12.16 -7.00
C LYS A 54 7.09 10.70 -7.47
N ILE A 55 6.26 10.42 -8.47
CA ILE A 55 6.26 9.13 -9.17
C ILE A 55 7.27 9.21 -10.31
N LEU A 56 8.33 8.42 -10.23
CA LEU A 56 9.49 8.53 -11.13
C LEU A 56 9.58 7.42 -12.16
N TYR A 57 8.97 6.27 -11.89
CA TYR A 57 9.20 5.08 -12.72
C TYR A 57 7.98 4.16 -12.68
N ASN A 58 7.74 3.45 -13.79
CA ASN A 58 6.78 2.36 -13.89
C ASN A 58 7.34 1.24 -14.75
N GLN A 59 7.23 0.00 -14.30
CA GLN A 59 7.65 -1.19 -15.03
C GLN A 59 6.58 -2.27 -15.01
N ILE A 60 6.26 -2.79 -16.19
CA ILE A 60 5.33 -3.93 -16.31
C ILE A 60 6.15 -5.19 -16.53
N PHE A 61 5.93 -6.17 -15.65
CA PHE A 61 6.55 -7.49 -15.71
C PHE A 61 5.70 -8.45 -16.54
N GLN A 62 6.34 -9.27 -17.33
CA GLN A 62 5.69 -10.44 -17.90
C GLN A 62 5.50 -11.47 -16.81
N VAL A 63 4.33 -12.11 -16.75
CA VAL A 63 4.04 -13.20 -15.79
C VAL A 63 4.72 -14.48 -16.26
N LYS A 64 6.04 -14.53 -16.14
CA LYS A 64 6.90 -15.68 -16.45
C LYS A 64 8.00 -15.75 -15.39
N THR A 65 8.26 -16.95 -14.89
CA THR A 65 9.29 -17.18 -13.89
C THR A 65 10.70 -16.93 -14.41
N GLU A 66 10.93 -17.17 -15.70
CA GLU A 66 12.26 -17.17 -16.36
C GLU A 66 12.91 -15.79 -16.42
N ASN A 67 12.14 -14.71 -16.41
CA ASN A 67 12.64 -13.34 -16.57
C ASN A 67 12.34 -12.42 -15.38
N VAL A 68 11.79 -12.98 -14.27
CA VAL A 68 11.40 -12.17 -13.13
C VAL A 68 12.61 -11.51 -12.50
N ASP A 69 13.70 -12.24 -12.30
CA ASP A 69 14.92 -11.71 -11.68
C ASP A 69 15.54 -10.57 -12.50
N GLU A 70 15.67 -10.75 -13.80
CA GLU A 70 16.20 -9.70 -14.68
C GLU A 70 15.37 -8.41 -14.61
N ASN A 71 14.07 -8.54 -14.60
CA ASN A 71 13.18 -7.39 -14.51
C ASN A 71 13.19 -6.73 -13.13
N ILE A 72 13.28 -7.52 -12.05
CA ILE A 72 13.44 -6.99 -10.69
C ILE A 72 14.77 -6.23 -10.57
N HIS A 73 15.84 -6.73 -11.15
CA HIS A 73 17.13 -6.03 -11.15
C HIS A 73 17.08 -4.67 -11.86
N LYS A 74 16.26 -4.49 -12.89
CA LYS A 74 16.10 -3.19 -13.55
C LYS A 74 15.55 -2.13 -12.58
N ILE A 75 14.51 -2.46 -11.82
CA ILE A 75 13.98 -1.50 -10.83
C ILE A 75 14.97 -1.25 -9.70
N PHE A 76 15.71 -2.27 -9.25
CA PHE A 76 16.74 -2.09 -8.24
C PHE A 76 17.83 -1.14 -8.70
N ASN A 77 18.33 -1.30 -9.92
CA ASN A 77 19.34 -0.40 -10.49
C ASN A 77 18.79 1.04 -10.56
N PHE A 78 17.55 1.21 -11.04
CA PHE A 78 16.93 2.52 -11.13
C PHE A 78 16.76 3.21 -9.77
N VAL A 79 16.39 2.46 -8.71
CA VAL A 79 16.31 2.97 -7.34
C VAL A 79 17.70 3.30 -6.78
N ASN A 80 18.67 2.38 -6.95
CA ASN A 80 20.03 2.55 -6.42
C ASN A 80 20.75 3.77 -7.02
N GLU A 81 20.59 4.02 -8.32
CA GLU A 81 21.15 5.22 -9.00
C GLU A 81 20.62 6.52 -8.40
N ARG A 82 19.44 6.51 -7.80
CA ARG A 82 18.77 7.68 -7.20
C ARG A 82 18.86 7.74 -5.69
N ASN A 83 19.25 6.65 -5.05
CA ASN A 83 19.44 6.57 -3.61
C ASN A 83 20.78 7.20 -3.18
N THR A 84 20.97 8.45 -3.54
CA THR A 84 22.20 9.23 -3.23
C THR A 84 21.98 10.23 -2.10
N ASP A 85 20.72 10.54 -1.80
CA ASP A 85 20.31 11.47 -0.75
C ASP A 85 19.55 10.75 0.38
N LYS A 86 20.06 10.84 1.60
CA LYS A 86 19.45 10.20 2.78
C LYS A 86 18.20 10.93 3.31
N ASN A 87 17.93 12.15 2.82
CA ASN A 87 16.72 12.91 3.14
C ASN A 87 15.52 12.52 2.24
N THR A 88 15.73 11.66 1.28
CA THR A 88 14.69 11.16 0.38
C THR A 88 14.34 9.72 0.69
N LEU A 89 13.06 9.44 0.93
CA LEU A 89 12.52 8.09 1.06
C LEU A 89 12.18 7.53 -0.33
N HIS A 90 12.72 6.37 -0.66
CA HIS A 90 12.43 5.66 -1.91
C HIS A 90 11.44 4.53 -1.64
N ILE A 91 10.33 4.51 -2.35
CA ILE A 91 9.24 3.54 -2.16
C ILE A 91 8.97 2.77 -3.44
N ILE A 92 9.17 1.46 -3.41
CA ILE A 92 8.75 0.56 -4.48
C ILE A 92 7.32 0.11 -4.17
N VAL A 93 6.37 0.41 -5.05
CA VAL A 93 4.97 -0.04 -4.94
C VAL A 93 4.69 -1.02 -6.08
N SER A 94 4.49 -2.27 -5.71
CA SER A 94 4.17 -3.34 -6.66
C SER A 94 2.68 -3.65 -6.61
N PHE A 95 2.03 -3.69 -7.78
CA PHE A 95 0.64 -4.10 -7.92
C PHE A 95 0.56 -5.52 -8.47
N GLY A 96 -0.33 -6.33 -7.91
CA GLY A 96 -0.65 -7.68 -8.39
C GLY A 96 -2.14 -7.94 -8.38
N LEU A 97 -2.65 -8.73 -9.32
CA LEU A 97 -4.06 -9.11 -9.35
C LEU A 97 -4.35 -10.19 -8.30
N ALA A 98 -5.40 -9.96 -7.50
CA ALA A 98 -6.03 -11.00 -6.69
C ALA A 98 -7.55 -10.99 -6.94
N GLN A 99 -8.01 -11.89 -7.78
CA GLN A 99 -9.41 -11.95 -8.25
C GLN A 99 -10.44 -12.12 -7.12
N ASN A 100 -10.05 -12.74 -6.02
CA ASN A 100 -10.91 -12.98 -4.85
C ASN A 100 -10.98 -11.78 -3.90
N ARG A 101 -10.15 -10.75 -4.09
CA ARG A 101 -10.19 -9.52 -3.29
C ARG A 101 -11.30 -8.58 -3.82
N LYS A 102 -11.91 -7.84 -2.93
CA LYS A 102 -12.96 -6.84 -3.27
C LYS A 102 -12.48 -5.40 -3.19
N VAL A 103 -11.37 -5.18 -2.51
CA VAL A 103 -10.75 -3.87 -2.30
C VAL A 103 -9.23 -3.99 -2.38
N ASN A 104 -8.53 -2.90 -2.59
CA ASN A 104 -7.08 -2.86 -2.53
C ASN A 104 -6.58 -3.40 -1.19
N THR A 105 -5.64 -4.32 -1.23
CA THR A 105 -5.12 -5.01 -0.06
C THR A 105 -3.61 -4.89 0.01
N ILE A 106 -3.08 -4.30 1.09
CA ILE A 106 -1.63 -4.13 1.28
C ILE A 106 -1.09 -5.35 2.02
N GLU A 107 -0.09 -6.03 1.47
CA GLU A 107 0.49 -7.23 2.05
C GLU A 107 1.52 -6.89 3.14
N THR A 108 1.42 -7.53 4.31
CA THR A 108 2.29 -7.28 5.47
C THR A 108 3.43 -8.27 5.61
N LEU A 109 3.34 -9.40 4.93
CA LEU A 109 4.22 -10.55 5.09
C LEU A 109 4.62 -11.12 3.73
N ALA A 110 5.91 -11.37 3.55
CA ALA A 110 6.45 -12.20 2.48
C ALA A 110 6.90 -13.57 3.02
N GLN A 111 6.62 -14.63 2.28
CA GLN A 111 7.10 -15.96 2.57
C GLN A 111 8.39 -16.23 1.78
N ASN A 112 9.39 -16.84 2.42
CA ASN A 112 10.61 -17.30 1.77
C ASN A 112 10.34 -18.57 0.96
N TYR A 113 9.44 -18.46 -0.04
CA TYR A 113 8.86 -19.59 -0.68
C TYR A 113 8.25 -19.23 -2.02
N ILE A 114 8.49 -20.03 -3.03
CA ILE A 114 7.88 -19.89 -4.33
C ILE A 114 7.29 -21.25 -4.77
N TYR A 115 6.08 -21.19 -5.28
CA TYR A 115 5.48 -22.34 -5.95
C TYR A 115 6.14 -22.48 -7.33
N ASP A 116 6.91 -23.54 -7.50
CA ASP A 116 7.34 -24.00 -8.82
C ASP A 116 6.37 -25.13 -9.24
N LEU A 117 5.95 -25.16 -10.49
CA LEU A 117 4.95 -26.10 -11.04
C LEU A 117 5.19 -27.57 -10.70
N VAL A 118 6.37 -27.90 -10.21
CA VAL A 118 6.78 -29.28 -9.86
C VAL A 118 7.01 -29.44 -8.35
N LYS A 119 7.46 -28.43 -7.62
CA LYS A 119 7.78 -28.52 -6.20
C LYS A 119 7.90 -27.14 -5.58
N ASP A 120 7.32 -27.02 -4.40
CA ASP A 120 7.53 -25.88 -3.53
C ASP A 120 9.00 -25.73 -3.16
N LYS A 121 9.55 -24.54 -3.33
CA LYS A 121 10.97 -24.26 -3.14
C LYS A 121 11.19 -23.03 -2.29
N LYS A 122 12.17 -23.07 -1.39
CA LYS A 122 12.68 -21.86 -0.75
C LYS A 122 13.32 -20.93 -1.80
N ILE A 123 13.09 -19.64 -1.63
CA ILE A 123 13.72 -18.59 -2.46
C ILE A 123 15.20 -18.46 -2.06
N ASP A 124 15.49 -18.45 -0.74
CA ASP A 124 16.83 -18.35 -0.19
C ASP A 124 16.95 -19.25 1.06
N GLU A 125 17.75 -20.31 0.97
CA GLU A 125 17.96 -21.29 2.06
C GLU A 125 18.64 -20.68 3.29
N THR A 126 19.32 -19.54 3.15
CA THR A 126 20.06 -18.87 4.22
C THR A 126 19.20 -17.92 5.04
N LYS A 127 17.97 -17.68 4.64
CA LYS A 127 17.09 -16.67 5.21
C LYS A 127 15.92 -17.29 5.98
N PRO A 128 15.29 -16.52 6.89
CA PRO A 128 14.09 -16.95 7.59
C PRO A 128 12.94 -17.31 6.63
N ASP A 129 12.01 -18.15 7.09
CA ASP A 129 10.85 -18.55 6.29
C ASP A 129 9.85 -17.41 6.05
N LYS A 130 9.89 -16.38 6.88
CA LYS A 130 8.95 -15.26 6.82
C LYS A 130 9.67 -13.92 7.03
N PHE A 131 9.30 -12.93 6.23
CA PHE A 131 9.68 -11.54 6.39
C PHE A 131 8.45 -10.67 6.62
N TYR A 132 8.46 -9.93 7.70
CA TYR A 132 7.44 -8.92 7.97
C TYR A 132 7.87 -7.57 7.41
N SER A 133 6.91 -6.82 6.87
CA SER A 133 7.16 -5.47 6.40
C SER A 133 7.67 -4.59 7.54
N LYS A 134 8.71 -3.81 7.27
CA LYS A 134 9.19 -2.75 8.17
C LYS A 134 8.30 -1.50 8.18
N ASN A 135 7.34 -1.44 7.26
CA ASN A 135 6.37 -0.36 7.18
C ASN A 135 5.22 -0.59 8.17
N PRO A 136 4.63 0.47 8.73
CA PRO A 136 3.51 0.38 9.66
C PRO A 136 2.18 0.18 8.91
N ILE A 137 2.06 -0.91 8.14
CA ILE A 137 0.96 -1.14 7.19
C ILE A 137 -0.41 -1.06 7.87
N LYS A 138 -0.55 -1.61 9.07
CA LYS A 138 -1.81 -1.56 9.82
C LYS A 138 -2.24 -0.11 10.11
N TYR A 139 -1.30 0.77 10.45
CA TYR A 139 -1.58 2.19 10.66
C TYR A 139 -1.88 2.90 9.34
N ILE A 140 -1.17 2.56 8.26
CA ILE A 140 -1.44 3.11 6.93
C ILE A 140 -2.88 2.78 6.50
N VAL A 141 -3.27 1.51 6.58
CA VAL A 141 -4.63 1.08 6.25
C VAL A 141 -5.68 1.79 7.11
N LYS A 142 -5.42 1.89 8.42
CA LYS A 142 -6.33 2.63 9.31
C LYS A 142 -6.41 4.12 8.95
N GLY A 143 -5.29 4.76 8.68
CA GLY A 143 -5.26 6.15 8.22
C GLY A 143 -6.11 6.35 6.96
N ILE A 144 -5.93 5.52 5.94
CA ILE A 144 -6.72 5.57 4.71
C ILE A 144 -8.21 5.39 4.99
N ARG A 145 -8.59 4.41 5.83
CA ARG A 145 -10.00 4.11 6.13
C ARG A 145 -10.66 5.16 7.00
N TYR A 146 -10.00 5.59 8.08
CA TYR A 146 -10.63 6.43 9.10
C TYR A 146 -10.50 7.93 8.81
N LEU A 147 -9.39 8.37 8.20
CA LEU A 147 -9.22 9.79 7.86
C LEU A 147 -9.87 10.14 6.53
N ASN A 148 -9.81 9.25 5.56
CA ASN A 148 -10.15 9.53 4.17
C ASN A 148 -11.36 8.72 3.66
N GLU A 149 -11.91 7.83 4.49
CA GLU A 149 -13.10 7.03 4.18
C GLU A 149 -12.97 6.12 2.95
N VAL A 150 -11.76 5.71 2.63
CA VAL A 150 -11.49 4.84 1.48
C VAL A 150 -11.37 3.38 1.93
N GLU A 151 -12.10 2.50 1.26
CA GLU A 151 -12.06 1.07 1.55
C GLU A 151 -10.74 0.46 1.11
N CYS A 152 -10.00 -0.11 2.05
CA CYS A 152 -8.81 -0.92 1.81
C CYS A 152 -8.60 -1.91 2.96
N LYS A 153 -7.74 -2.89 2.76
CA LYS A 153 -7.40 -3.91 3.75
C LYS A 153 -5.89 -4.13 3.83
N PHE A 154 -5.45 -4.85 4.86
CA PHE A 154 -4.15 -5.48 4.85
C PHE A 154 -4.30 -7.01 4.89
N SER A 155 -3.26 -7.72 4.48
CA SER A 155 -3.22 -9.18 4.47
C SER A 155 -1.82 -9.66 4.85
N ASN A 156 -1.73 -10.86 5.35
CA ASN A 156 -0.48 -11.57 5.61
C ASN A 156 -0.27 -12.74 4.65
N ASP A 157 -0.96 -12.74 3.52
CA ASP A 157 -0.91 -13.79 2.53
C ASP A 157 -0.88 -13.22 1.10
N ALA A 158 0.33 -13.02 0.60
CA ALA A 158 0.59 -12.62 -0.78
C ALA A 158 0.54 -13.81 -1.77
N GLY A 159 0.09 -14.98 -1.31
CA GLY A 159 0.16 -16.23 -2.07
C GLY A 159 1.57 -16.82 -2.08
N THR A 160 1.82 -17.71 -3.02
CA THR A 160 3.09 -18.46 -3.13
C THR A 160 3.72 -18.39 -4.52
N TYR A 161 3.23 -17.47 -5.37
CA TYR A 161 3.71 -17.30 -6.74
C TYR A 161 4.45 -15.96 -6.92
N LEU A 162 4.44 -15.38 -8.11
CA LEU A 162 5.23 -14.17 -8.45
C LEU A 162 4.94 -12.95 -7.57
N CYS A 163 3.72 -12.81 -7.04
CA CYS A 163 3.38 -11.72 -6.12
C CYS A 163 4.20 -11.81 -4.83
N ASN A 164 4.22 -12.98 -4.21
CA ASN A 164 5.03 -13.23 -3.04
C ASN A 164 6.53 -13.14 -3.35
N TYR A 165 6.96 -13.65 -4.50
CA TYR A 165 8.36 -13.59 -4.93
C TYR A 165 8.86 -12.15 -5.04
N MET A 166 8.08 -11.27 -5.69
CA MET A 166 8.39 -9.84 -5.79
C MET A 166 8.46 -9.18 -4.42
N LEU A 167 7.46 -9.43 -3.57
CA LEU A 167 7.41 -8.87 -2.22
C LEU A 167 8.63 -9.33 -1.41
N TYR A 168 8.91 -10.65 -1.41
CA TYR A 168 10.06 -11.22 -0.72
C TYR A 168 11.38 -10.60 -1.19
N THR A 169 11.60 -10.58 -2.52
CA THR A 169 12.86 -10.13 -3.11
C THR A 169 13.12 -8.64 -2.84
N THR A 170 12.07 -7.80 -2.95
CA THR A 170 12.19 -6.36 -2.65
C THR A 170 12.42 -6.11 -1.16
N MET A 171 11.72 -6.81 -0.27
CA MET A 171 11.93 -6.67 1.18
C MET A 171 13.30 -7.16 1.61
N ASN A 172 13.77 -8.29 1.09
CA ASN A 172 15.09 -8.84 1.41
C ASN A 172 16.21 -7.93 0.89
N LYS A 173 16.07 -7.40 -0.34
CA LYS A 173 17.05 -6.49 -0.95
C LYS A 173 17.31 -5.25 -0.10
N TYR A 174 16.27 -4.64 0.43
CA TYR A 174 16.34 -3.39 1.19
C TYR A 174 16.08 -3.56 2.69
N LEU A 175 16.35 -4.78 3.22
CA LEU A 175 16.09 -5.10 4.62
C LEU A 175 16.78 -4.13 5.58
N ASN A 176 18.05 -3.81 5.31
CA ASN A 176 18.90 -2.96 6.14
C ASN A 176 18.99 -1.51 5.63
N ASP A 177 18.25 -1.16 4.60
CA ASP A 177 18.26 0.19 4.06
C ASP A 177 17.25 1.07 4.81
N GLU A 178 17.71 2.20 5.34
CA GLU A 178 16.89 3.08 6.19
C GLU A 178 15.98 4.01 5.40
N ASN A 179 16.27 4.22 4.12
CA ASN A 179 15.54 5.13 3.25
C ASN A 179 14.99 4.48 1.98
N VAL A 180 14.95 3.14 1.93
CA VAL A 180 14.24 2.41 0.88
C VAL A 180 13.27 1.42 1.52
N CYS A 181 12.04 1.40 1.06
CA CYS A 181 11.05 0.41 1.46
C CYS A 181 10.18 -0.04 0.29
N SER A 182 9.43 -1.11 0.51
CA SER A 182 8.55 -1.67 -0.51
C SER A 182 7.17 -1.95 0.04
N PHE A 183 6.17 -1.83 -0.84
CA PHE A 183 4.81 -2.26 -0.62
C PHE A 183 4.37 -3.17 -1.75
N PHE A 184 3.58 -4.16 -1.43
CA PHE A 184 2.86 -4.95 -2.41
C PHE A 184 1.36 -4.77 -2.18
N ILE A 185 0.65 -4.37 -3.23
CA ILE A 185 -0.78 -4.08 -3.18
C ILE A 185 -1.49 -5.04 -4.14
N HIS A 186 -2.26 -5.95 -3.58
CA HIS A 186 -3.19 -6.73 -4.37
C HIS A 186 -4.39 -5.88 -4.78
N VAL A 187 -4.63 -5.83 -6.08
CA VAL A 187 -5.77 -5.14 -6.69
C VAL A 187 -6.83 -6.14 -7.11
N PRO A 188 -8.13 -5.84 -6.90
CA PRO A 188 -9.23 -6.65 -7.42
C PRO A 188 -9.38 -6.50 -8.92
N THR A 189 -10.34 -7.24 -9.51
CA THR A 189 -10.74 -7.03 -10.91
C THR A 189 -11.38 -5.64 -11.09
N LEU A 190 -11.22 -5.05 -12.28
CA LEU A 190 -11.76 -3.70 -12.56
C LEU A 190 -13.30 -3.66 -12.56
N GLU A 191 -13.95 -4.81 -12.77
CA GLU A 191 -15.41 -4.95 -12.63
C GLU A 191 -15.87 -4.72 -11.18
N ASN A 192 -15.09 -5.18 -10.22
CA ASN A 192 -15.41 -5.06 -8.80
C ASN A 192 -14.92 -3.73 -8.19
N TYR A 193 -13.83 -3.19 -8.73
CA TYR A 193 -13.17 -2.00 -8.19
C TYR A 193 -12.60 -1.16 -9.35
N ASP A 194 -13.35 -0.17 -9.76
CA ASP A 194 -13.03 0.66 -10.94
C ASP A 194 -11.80 1.56 -10.75
N LEU A 195 -11.31 2.14 -11.84
CA LEU A 195 -10.12 2.99 -11.83
C LEU A 195 -10.25 4.21 -10.93
N ASN A 196 -11.46 4.80 -10.77
CA ASN A 196 -11.65 5.96 -9.89
C ASN A 196 -11.43 5.59 -8.43
N LYS A 197 -11.85 4.39 -8.02
CA LYS A 197 -11.58 3.88 -6.67
C LYS A 197 -10.10 3.62 -6.45
N HIS A 198 -9.37 3.10 -7.46
CA HIS A 198 -7.92 2.94 -7.41
C HIS A 198 -7.21 4.29 -7.34
N GLU A 199 -7.64 5.29 -8.13
CA GLU A 199 -7.13 6.66 -8.07
C GLU A 199 -7.30 7.25 -6.68
N ASN A 200 -8.51 7.16 -6.12
CA ASN A 200 -8.81 7.67 -4.79
C ASN A 200 -7.98 6.96 -3.70
N PHE A 201 -7.89 5.63 -3.76
CA PHE A 201 -7.05 4.86 -2.85
C PHE A 201 -5.60 5.33 -2.91
N PHE A 202 -5.02 5.46 -4.10
CA PHE A 202 -3.60 5.76 -4.25
C PHE A 202 -3.25 7.20 -3.84
N LYS A 203 -4.13 8.17 -4.08
CA LYS A 203 -3.98 9.54 -3.56
C LYS A 203 -3.94 9.54 -2.03
N ASN A 204 -4.84 8.81 -1.40
CA ASN A 204 -4.90 8.70 0.05
C ASN A 204 -3.71 7.91 0.62
N PHE A 205 -3.25 6.90 -0.09
CA PHE A 205 -2.04 6.16 0.28
C PHE A 205 -0.81 7.08 0.32
N ILE A 206 -0.60 7.91 -0.72
CA ILE A 206 0.49 8.90 -0.74
C ILE A 206 0.34 9.90 0.41
N SER A 207 -0.85 10.46 0.63
CA SER A 207 -1.11 11.41 1.71
C SER A 207 -0.75 10.84 3.09
N ILE A 208 -1.13 9.59 3.37
CA ILE A 208 -0.78 8.93 4.63
C ILE A 208 0.73 8.66 4.75
N LEU A 209 1.41 8.33 3.65
CA LEU A 209 2.86 8.18 3.67
C LEU A 209 3.57 9.52 3.98
N GLU A 210 3.10 10.62 3.41
CA GLU A 210 3.61 11.96 3.74
C GLU A 210 3.37 12.32 5.19
N ASP A 211 2.17 12.08 5.71
CA ASP A 211 1.83 12.34 7.10
C ASP A 211 2.69 11.52 8.08
N LEU A 212 3.14 10.33 7.69
CA LEU A 212 4.01 9.49 8.51
C LEU A 212 5.49 9.86 8.40
N TYR A 213 5.97 10.17 7.21
CA TYR A 213 7.40 10.16 6.93
C TYR A 213 8.01 11.53 6.65
N ILE A 214 7.22 12.53 6.23
CA ILE A 214 7.73 13.87 5.91
C ILE A 214 7.89 14.71 7.18
N ILE A 215 9.01 15.42 7.27
CA ILE A 215 9.33 16.35 8.36
C ILE A 215 8.24 17.43 8.44
N GLY A 216 7.82 17.75 9.67
CA GLY A 216 6.80 18.79 9.93
C GLY A 216 5.37 18.28 10.03
N ASN A 217 5.15 16.97 9.87
CA ASN A 217 3.82 16.35 9.95
C ASN A 217 3.55 15.63 11.30
N GLU A 218 4.21 16.04 12.41
CA GLU A 218 4.14 15.35 13.71
C GLU A 218 2.72 15.20 14.25
N GLU A 219 1.88 16.22 14.12
CA GLU A 219 0.50 16.19 14.60
C GLU A 219 -0.32 15.15 13.81
N LYS A 220 -0.22 15.17 12.48
CA LYS A 220 -0.93 14.23 11.60
C LYS A 220 -0.45 12.80 11.82
N ARG A 221 0.87 12.60 11.92
CA ARG A 221 1.46 11.31 12.26
C ARG A 221 0.92 10.78 13.58
N ASN A 222 0.92 11.59 14.64
CA ASN A 222 0.45 11.20 15.96
C ASN A 222 -1.02 10.81 15.94
N LYS A 223 -1.83 11.49 15.12
CA LYS A 223 -3.23 11.12 14.90
C LYS A 223 -3.35 9.72 14.27
N ILE A 224 -2.54 9.41 13.26
CA ILE A 224 -2.51 8.09 12.62
C ILE A 224 -2.07 7.00 13.61
N LEU A 225 -0.97 7.24 14.34
CA LEU A 225 -0.40 6.27 15.28
C LEU A 225 -1.23 6.11 16.56
N GLY A 226 -2.05 7.10 16.90
CA GLY A 226 -2.96 7.07 18.06
C GLY A 226 -4.19 6.18 17.88
N TYR A 227 -4.46 5.66 16.67
CA TYR A 227 -5.53 4.69 16.48
C TYR A 227 -5.18 3.36 17.15
N GLU A 228 -6.06 2.86 18.01
CA GLU A 228 -5.90 1.51 18.57
C GLU A 228 -5.82 0.48 17.45
N ILE A 229 -4.80 -0.36 17.52
CA ILE A 229 -4.69 -1.51 16.61
C ILE A 229 -5.59 -2.60 17.17
N ILE A 230 -6.78 -2.71 16.65
CA ILE A 230 -7.63 -3.88 16.91
C ILE A 230 -6.97 -5.03 16.16
N ASN A 231 -6.56 -6.07 16.89
CA ASN A 231 -5.88 -7.25 16.34
C ASN A 231 -6.81 -8.19 15.55
N GLU A 232 -7.89 -7.68 15.00
CA GLU A 232 -8.91 -8.47 14.35
C GLU A 232 -8.69 -8.50 12.84
N GLU A 233 -8.54 -9.71 12.32
CA GLU A 233 -8.82 -10.03 10.95
C GLU A 233 -10.22 -9.51 10.62
N ASP A 234 -10.31 -8.67 9.65
CA ASP A 234 -11.37 -7.82 9.12
C ASP A 234 -12.85 -8.31 9.14
N GLU A 235 -13.40 -8.78 10.23
CA GLU A 235 -14.84 -9.04 10.34
C GLU A 235 -15.70 -7.77 10.59
N HIS A 236 -15.10 -6.62 10.99
CA HIS A 236 -15.85 -5.45 11.46
C HIS A 236 -15.97 -4.26 10.49
N VAL A 237 -15.83 -4.45 9.18
CA VAL A 237 -16.14 -3.38 8.20
C VAL A 237 -17.62 -2.94 8.32
N ASP A 238 -18.51 -3.86 8.66
CA ASP A 238 -19.94 -3.59 8.76
C ASP A 238 -20.32 -2.83 10.06
N GLU A 239 -19.64 -3.06 11.16
CA GLU A 239 -19.87 -2.30 12.42
C GLU A 239 -19.41 -0.84 12.30
N TRP A 240 -18.29 -0.59 11.63
CA TRP A 240 -17.85 0.78 11.39
C TRP A 240 -18.81 1.56 10.49
N LYS A 241 -19.32 0.94 9.41
CA LYS A 241 -20.35 1.53 8.54
C LYS A 241 -21.64 1.82 9.33
N LYS A 242 -21.96 0.98 10.30
CA LYS A 242 -23.14 1.14 11.15
C LYS A 242 -22.97 2.30 12.14
N LYS A 243 -21.87 2.36 12.86
CA LYS A 243 -21.53 3.48 13.79
C LYS A 243 -21.43 4.82 13.05
N LYS A 244 -20.94 4.83 11.81
CA LYS A 244 -20.86 6.05 11.03
C LYS A 244 -22.21 6.55 10.54
N LYS A 245 -23.14 5.66 10.15
CA LYS A 245 -24.53 6.03 9.84
C LYS A 245 -25.23 6.59 11.08
N GLU A 246 -24.99 6.01 12.25
CA GLU A 246 -25.55 6.48 13.52
C GLU A 246 -25.05 7.89 13.86
N ASN A 247 -23.74 8.14 13.79
CA ASN A 247 -23.13 9.46 14.06
C ASN A 247 -23.54 10.53 13.02
N LYS A 248 -23.78 10.14 11.76
CA LYS A 248 -24.27 11.07 10.75
C LYS A 248 -25.71 11.47 11.02
N ASN A 249 -26.53 10.50 11.37
CA ASN A 249 -27.94 10.73 11.70
C ASN A 249 -28.10 11.58 12.98
N GLU A 250 -27.22 11.42 13.97
CA GLU A 250 -27.21 12.26 15.18
C GLU A 250 -26.84 13.72 14.84
N LYS A 251 -25.79 13.93 14.03
CA LYS A 251 -25.40 15.28 13.61
C LYS A 251 -26.44 15.98 12.72
N GLU A 252 -27.20 15.23 11.94
CA GLU A 252 -28.33 15.78 11.16
C GLU A 252 -29.49 16.13 12.07
N LYS A 253 -29.82 15.32 13.06
CA LYS A 253 -30.84 15.64 14.08
C LYS A 253 -30.49 16.88 14.90
N GLU A 254 -29.25 16.99 15.39
CA GLU A 254 -28.79 18.20 16.11
C GLU A 254 -28.86 19.47 15.25
N LYS A 255 -28.62 19.38 13.92
CA LYS A 255 -28.76 20.51 13.01
C LYS A 255 -30.23 20.91 12.79
N ASP A 256 -31.12 19.94 12.75
CA ASP A 256 -32.56 20.21 12.55
C ASP A 256 -33.20 20.72 13.86
N GLU A 257 -32.79 20.24 15.01
CA GLU A 257 -33.21 20.76 16.33
C GLU A 257 -32.76 22.22 16.53
N LYS A 258 -31.51 22.57 16.13
CA LYS A 258 -31.05 23.96 16.17
C LYS A 258 -31.85 24.87 15.26
N LYS A 259 -32.24 24.42 14.06
CA LYS A 259 -33.09 25.19 13.13
C LYS A 259 -34.52 25.44 13.64
N VAL A 260 -35.04 24.51 14.45
CA VAL A 260 -36.38 24.65 15.06
C VAL A 260 -36.34 25.66 16.21
N VAL A 261 -35.26 25.65 17.02
CA VAL A 261 -35.08 26.61 18.12
C VAL A 261 -34.93 28.04 17.59
N ASP A 262 -34.17 28.24 16.50
CA ASP A 262 -33.98 29.57 15.90
C ASP A 262 -35.26 30.11 15.25
N LYS A 263 -36.20 29.27 14.81
CA LYS A 263 -37.49 29.68 14.24
C LYS A 263 -38.51 30.05 15.31
N ASN A 264 -38.34 29.60 16.56
CA ASN A 264 -39.26 29.91 17.66
C ASN A 264 -38.86 31.14 18.47
N ASN A 265 -37.70 31.76 18.14
CA ASN A 265 -37.18 32.97 18.78
C ASN A 265 -37.23 34.22 17.89
N CYS A 266 -38.07 34.21 16.82
CA CYS A 266 -38.38 35.39 15.99
C CYS A 266 -39.82 35.83 16.18
#